data_edb9c2f7fe39a8615167323890867316
#
_entry.id   edb9c2f7fe39a8615167323890867316
#
_cell.length_a   1.000
_cell.length_b   1.000
_cell.length_c   1.000
_cell.angle_alpha   90.00
_cell.angle_beta   90.00
_cell.angle_gamma   90.00
#
_symmetry.space_group_name_H-M   'P 1'
#
loop_
_entity.id
_entity.type
_entity.pdbx_description
1 polymer ?
#
loop_
_entity_poly.entity_id
_entity_poly.type
_entity_poly.pdbx_seq_one_letter_code
_entity_poly.pdbx_strand_id
1 'polypeptide(L)'
;MAMSDAADSLDRVSLTSIAPVANDPSFENVWQEIVYRGLVQVSTDAVALEELLSGDPITYYCGFDPTAPSLHLGNLVQILLLRRLQLAGHRPLGLVGGSTGLIGDPRPTAERTLNPHETVAEWVGYLRGQVERFLSFEGDNAARMVNNLDWTAPLSAIDFLREIGKYYRVGTMLKKDSVSARLNSDAG
;
A
#
# COMPACT_ATOMS: atom_id res chain seq x y z
N MET A 1 -1.89 0.84 -53.18
CA MET A 1 -1.61 2.27 -53.09
C MET A 1 -1.77 2.72 -51.67
N ALA A 2 -0.69 2.97 -51.06
CA ALA A 2 -0.26 3.51 -49.78
C ALA A 2 -1.33 3.92 -48.75
N MET A 3 -1.45 3.15 -47.67
CA MET A 3 -1.82 3.58 -46.33
C MET A 3 -0.89 2.84 -45.34
N SER A 4 0.37 3.21 -45.38
CA SER A 4 1.41 2.85 -44.41
C SER A 4 2.05 4.18 -44.04
N ASP A 5 2.46 4.33 -42.78
CA ASP A 5 3.35 5.37 -42.23
C ASP A 5 2.73 6.54 -41.44
N ALA A 6 1.72 6.25 -40.60
CA ALA A 6 1.33 7.24 -39.58
C ALA A 6 1.38 6.69 -38.13
N ALA A 7 1.96 5.51 -37.89
CA ALA A 7 1.96 4.87 -36.58
C ALA A 7 3.32 4.88 -35.84
N ASP A 8 4.37 5.50 -36.39
CA ASP A 8 5.74 5.36 -35.86
C ASP A 8 6.39 6.64 -35.36
N SER A 9 5.63 7.61 -34.87
CA SER A 9 6.20 8.82 -34.24
C SER A 9 5.56 9.18 -32.90
N LEU A 10 5.16 8.21 -32.10
CA LEU A 10 5.11 8.45 -30.66
C LEU A 10 6.55 8.34 -30.14
N ASP A 11 7.23 9.48 -30.15
CA ASP A 11 8.51 9.66 -29.47
C ASP A 11 8.38 9.01 -28.10
N ARG A 12 9.14 7.92 -27.89
CA ARG A 12 9.37 7.36 -26.56
C ARG A 12 10.01 8.48 -25.76
N VAL A 13 9.21 9.18 -24.95
CA VAL A 13 9.73 10.10 -23.95
C VAL A 13 10.73 9.31 -23.15
N SER A 14 12.02 9.62 -23.35
CA SER A 14 13.10 8.96 -22.62
C SER A 14 12.87 9.28 -21.13
N LEU A 15 12.53 8.27 -20.35
CA LEU A 15 12.36 8.37 -18.89
C LEU A 15 13.64 8.86 -18.18
N THR A 16 14.75 8.97 -18.89
CA THR A 16 16.03 9.48 -18.40
C THR A 16 16.08 10.99 -18.20
N SER A 17 15.05 11.74 -18.64
CA SER A 17 14.98 13.21 -18.49
C SER A 17 14.03 13.68 -17.36
N ILE A 18 13.40 12.77 -16.63
CA ILE A 18 12.59 13.16 -15.48
C ILE A 18 13.55 13.60 -14.37
N ALA A 19 13.43 14.85 -13.92
CA ALA A 19 14.20 15.36 -12.79
C ALA A 19 14.07 14.40 -11.60
N PRO A 20 15.16 14.16 -10.85
CA PRO A 20 15.10 13.25 -9.71
C PRO A 20 14.00 13.71 -8.75
N VAL A 21 13.10 12.79 -8.40
CA VAL A 21 12.04 13.06 -7.43
C VAL A 21 12.69 13.39 -6.10
N ALA A 22 12.41 14.58 -5.58
CA ALA A 22 12.90 15.05 -4.28
C ALA A 22 11.74 15.57 -3.44
N ASN A 23 11.92 15.58 -2.13
CA ASN A 23 11.03 16.29 -1.23
C ASN A 23 11.24 17.80 -1.40
N ASP A 24 10.22 18.58 -1.10
CA ASP A 24 10.25 20.04 -1.24
C ASP A 24 11.14 20.64 -0.13
N PRO A 25 12.26 21.31 -0.47
CA PRO A 25 13.20 21.85 0.51
C PRO A 25 12.66 23.07 1.30
N SER A 26 11.48 23.59 0.96
CA SER A 26 10.84 24.69 1.70
C SER A 26 10.24 24.23 3.03
N PHE A 27 10.07 22.90 3.24
CA PHE A 27 9.61 22.35 4.52
C PHE A 27 10.78 21.90 5.39
N GLU A 28 10.69 22.10 6.70
CA GLU A 28 11.72 21.69 7.65
C GLU A 28 11.90 20.17 7.72
N ASN A 29 10.80 19.42 7.54
CA ASN A 29 10.79 17.97 7.57
C ASN A 29 9.67 17.39 6.70
N VAL A 30 9.70 16.09 6.50
CA VAL A 30 8.71 15.39 5.68
C VAL A 30 7.31 15.42 6.28
N TRP A 31 7.18 15.49 7.61
CA TRP A 31 5.88 15.59 8.28
C TRP A 31 5.13 16.85 7.86
N GLN A 32 5.79 18.01 7.93
CA GLN A 32 5.20 19.28 7.50
C GLN A 32 4.77 19.23 6.04
N GLU A 33 5.58 18.63 5.17
CA GLU A 33 5.23 18.50 3.75
C GLU A 33 3.99 17.63 3.53
N ILE A 34 3.90 16.45 4.17
CA ILE A 34 2.75 15.55 3.96
C ILE A 34 1.46 16.11 4.57
N VAL A 35 1.53 16.83 5.68
CA VAL A 35 0.39 17.53 6.27
C VAL A 35 -0.09 18.65 5.36
N TYR A 36 0.82 19.50 4.87
CA TYR A 36 0.50 20.58 3.93
C TYR A 36 -0.18 20.07 2.66
N ARG A 37 0.26 18.92 2.15
CA ARG A 37 -0.32 18.28 0.95
C ARG A 37 -1.65 17.56 1.22
N GLY A 38 -2.15 17.55 2.44
CA GLY A 38 -3.38 16.86 2.80
C GLY A 38 -3.28 15.33 2.74
N LEU A 39 -2.07 14.77 2.89
CA LEU A 39 -1.83 13.33 2.84
C LEU A 39 -2.08 12.62 4.18
N VAL A 40 -2.34 13.39 5.25
CA VAL A 40 -2.69 12.86 6.57
C VAL A 40 -4.15 13.16 6.86
N GLN A 41 -5.01 12.16 6.77
CA GLN A 41 -6.44 12.30 7.08
C GLN A 41 -6.73 11.96 8.55
N VAL A 42 -6.19 10.85 9.02
CA VAL A 42 -6.37 10.35 10.39
C VAL A 42 -5.05 9.77 10.89
N SER A 43 -4.71 10.05 12.14
CA SER A 43 -3.58 9.44 12.84
C SER A 43 -4.05 8.95 14.21
N THR A 44 -3.43 7.89 14.72
CA THR A 44 -3.65 7.42 16.09
C THR A 44 -3.08 8.42 17.11
N ASP A 45 -1.93 9.03 16.78
CA ASP A 45 -1.25 10.06 17.57
C ASP A 45 -0.40 10.90 16.61
N ALA A 46 -0.86 12.11 16.32
CA ALA A 46 -0.19 13.00 15.36
C ALA A 46 1.15 13.57 15.92
N VAL A 47 1.19 13.84 17.22
CA VAL A 47 2.41 14.39 17.87
C VAL A 47 3.52 13.35 17.89
N ALA A 48 3.20 12.14 18.35
CA ALA A 48 4.18 11.04 18.35
C ALA A 48 4.63 10.66 16.93
N LEU A 49 3.73 10.77 15.93
CA LEU A 49 4.07 10.49 14.53
C LEU A 49 5.01 11.56 13.94
N GLU A 50 4.79 12.84 14.27
CA GLU A 50 5.69 13.93 13.88
C GLU A 50 7.10 13.75 14.47
N GLU A 51 7.20 13.46 15.76
CA GLU A 51 8.48 13.18 16.44
C GLU A 51 9.18 11.98 15.78
N LEU A 52 8.44 10.92 15.50
CA LEU A 52 8.97 9.70 14.89
C LEU A 52 9.50 9.94 13.46
N LEU A 53 8.79 10.72 12.64
CA LEU A 53 9.17 11.01 11.26
C LEU A 53 10.23 12.11 11.14
N SER A 54 10.47 12.87 12.21
CA SER A 54 11.51 13.88 12.29
C SER A 54 12.80 13.37 12.93
N GLY A 55 12.77 12.14 13.48
CA GLY A 55 13.88 11.51 14.17
C GLY A 55 14.72 10.57 13.30
N ASP A 56 15.27 9.55 13.95
CA ASP A 56 16.07 8.52 13.28
C ASP A 56 15.28 7.73 12.22
N PRO A 57 15.97 7.17 11.19
CA PRO A 57 15.32 6.37 10.15
C PRO A 57 14.54 5.18 10.72
N ILE A 58 13.24 5.15 10.46
CA ILE A 58 12.34 4.06 10.84
C ILE A 58 12.00 3.16 9.65
N THR A 59 11.54 1.96 9.94
CA THR A 59 10.88 1.09 8.96
C THR A 59 9.37 1.30 9.04
N TYR A 60 8.74 1.52 7.90
CA TYR A 60 7.30 1.72 7.77
C TYR A 60 6.75 0.90 6.60
N TYR A 61 5.46 0.63 6.57
CA TYR A 61 4.85 -0.13 5.49
C TYR A 61 3.55 0.49 4.99
N CYS A 62 3.20 0.14 3.75
CA CYS A 62 1.87 0.34 3.20
C CYS A 62 1.42 -0.94 2.49
N GLY A 63 0.17 -1.35 2.71
CA GLY A 63 -0.42 -2.55 2.14
C GLY A 63 -1.20 -2.26 0.87
N PHE A 64 -1.08 -3.18 -0.10
CA PHE A 64 -1.80 -3.17 -1.38
C PHE A 64 -2.46 -4.51 -1.60
N ASP A 65 -3.79 -4.56 -1.51
CA ASP A 65 -4.53 -5.80 -1.70
C ASP A 65 -4.75 -6.12 -3.18
N PRO A 66 -4.45 -7.37 -3.60
CA PRO A 66 -4.63 -7.81 -4.97
C PRO A 66 -6.12 -8.09 -5.27
N THR A 67 -6.91 -7.04 -5.38
CA THR A 67 -8.34 -7.09 -5.67
C THR A 67 -8.66 -6.93 -7.16
N ALA A 68 -7.64 -6.63 -7.95
CA ALA A 68 -7.65 -6.47 -9.40
C ALA A 68 -6.22 -6.65 -9.94
N PRO A 69 -6.04 -6.87 -11.25
CA PRO A 69 -4.69 -7.04 -11.84
C PRO A 69 -3.87 -5.76 -11.90
N SER A 70 -4.42 -4.62 -11.51
CA SER A 70 -3.74 -3.33 -11.55
C SER A 70 -4.15 -2.45 -10.37
N LEU A 71 -3.18 -1.65 -9.90
CA LEU A 71 -3.41 -0.56 -8.97
C LEU A 71 -4.14 0.61 -9.67
N HIS A 72 -4.82 1.43 -8.90
CA HIS A 72 -5.54 2.62 -9.36
C HIS A 72 -4.94 3.90 -8.75
N LEU A 73 -5.47 5.08 -9.14
CA LEU A 73 -4.95 6.38 -8.70
C LEU A 73 -4.92 6.54 -7.16
N GLY A 74 -5.87 5.95 -6.43
CA GLY A 74 -5.84 5.98 -4.96
C GLY A 74 -4.61 5.28 -4.39
N ASN A 75 -4.19 4.16 -4.98
CA ASN A 75 -2.96 3.48 -4.59
C ASN A 75 -1.71 4.29 -4.98
N LEU A 76 -1.75 5.02 -6.10
CA LEU A 76 -0.63 5.89 -6.50
C LEU A 76 -0.33 6.95 -5.43
N VAL A 77 -1.35 7.56 -4.83
CA VAL A 77 -1.16 8.51 -3.72
C VAL A 77 -0.40 7.86 -2.56
N GLN A 78 -0.78 6.63 -2.19
CA GLN A 78 -0.10 5.87 -1.14
C GLN A 78 1.37 5.55 -1.51
N ILE A 79 1.63 5.15 -2.75
CA ILE A 79 2.98 4.87 -3.26
C ILE A 79 3.84 6.14 -3.26
N LEU A 80 3.29 7.26 -3.67
CA LEU A 80 3.99 8.55 -3.63
C LEU A 80 4.30 9.00 -2.20
N LEU A 81 3.42 8.72 -1.23
CA LEU A 81 3.71 8.93 0.18
C LEU A 81 4.85 8.02 0.66
N LEU A 82 4.83 6.72 0.31
CA LEU A 82 5.95 5.81 0.59
C LEU A 82 7.26 6.38 0.05
N ARG A 83 7.26 6.85 -1.19
CA ARG A 83 8.47 7.43 -1.81
C ARG A 83 8.95 8.69 -1.10
N ARG A 84 8.06 9.60 -0.66
CA ARG A 84 8.43 10.80 0.08
C ARG A 84 9.12 10.48 1.40
N LEU A 85 8.58 9.53 2.15
CA LEU A 85 9.19 9.07 3.40
C LEU A 85 10.55 8.38 3.14
N GLN A 86 10.68 7.64 2.04
CA GLN A 86 11.97 7.07 1.64
C GLN A 86 13.00 8.16 1.32
N LEU A 87 12.60 9.21 0.60
CA LEU A 87 13.47 10.36 0.28
C LEU A 87 13.89 11.14 1.54
N ALA A 88 13.11 11.05 2.62
CA ALA A 88 13.46 11.59 3.93
C ALA A 88 14.40 10.67 4.74
N GLY A 89 14.80 9.52 4.21
CA GLY A 89 15.73 8.59 4.85
C GLY A 89 15.10 7.35 5.50
N HIS A 90 13.79 7.28 5.59
CA HIS A 90 13.09 6.14 6.18
C HIS A 90 13.07 4.93 5.25
N ARG A 91 12.85 3.69 5.80
CA ARG A 91 12.92 2.41 5.11
C ARG A 91 11.55 1.86 4.75
N PRO A 92 11.09 1.92 3.48
CA PRO A 92 9.78 1.46 3.09
C PRO A 92 9.69 -0.06 2.93
N LEU A 93 8.58 -0.64 3.41
CA LEU A 93 8.13 -1.97 3.05
C LEU A 93 6.87 -1.85 2.18
N GLY A 94 6.94 -2.27 0.92
CA GLY A 94 5.77 -2.46 0.07
C GLY A 94 5.16 -3.81 0.38
N LEU A 95 4.02 -3.84 1.07
CA LEU A 95 3.35 -5.07 1.46
C LEU A 95 2.27 -5.41 0.43
N VAL A 96 2.37 -6.57 -0.20
CA VAL A 96 1.30 -7.09 -1.04
C VAL A 96 0.44 -8.07 -0.24
N GLY A 97 -0.87 -7.87 -0.28
CA GLY A 97 -1.85 -8.59 0.51
C GLY A 97 -2.23 -9.95 -0.08
N GLY A 98 -1.29 -10.87 -0.30
CA GLY A 98 -1.61 -12.20 -0.83
C GLY A 98 -2.58 -12.98 0.05
N SER A 99 -2.43 -12.90 1.37
CA SER A 99 -3.36 -13.52 2.32
C SER A 99 -4.72 -12.83 2.32
N THR A 100 -4.74 -11.50 2.42
CA THR A 100 -5.98 -10.71 2.44
C THR A 100 -6.73 -10.78 1.12
N GLY A 101 -6.03 -10.91 -0.01
CA GLY A 101 -6.61 -11.13 -1.33
C GLY A 101 -7.36 -12.46 -1.46
N LEU A 102 -6.92 -13.49 -0.73
CA LEU A 102 -7.59 -14.80 -0.69
C LEU A 102 -8.86 -14.80 0.19
N ILE A 103 -8.87 -14.00 1.26
CA ILE A 103 -10.02 -13.90 2.16
C ILE A 103 -11.08 -12.96 1.57
N GLY A 104 -10.64 -11.89 0.93
CA GLY A 104 -11.49 -10.85 0.38
C GLY A 104 -12.07 -9.92 1.46
N ASP A 105 -11.96 -8.63 1.20
CA ASP A 105 -12.55 -7.61 2.08
C ASP A 105 -14.04 -7.45 1.74
N PRO A 106 -14.98 -7.56 2.68
CA PRO A 106 -16.39 -7.44 2.40
C PRO A 106 -16.73 -6.03 1.87
N ARG A 107 -17.55 -5.99 0.82
CA ARG A 107 -18.10 -4.72 0.31
C ARG A 107 -19.34 -4.32 1.12
N PRO A 108 -19.63 -3.03 1.26
CA PRO A 108 -20.84 -2.58 1.99
C PRO A 108 -22.15 -3.14 1.41
N THR A 109 -22.18 -3.50 0.13
CA THR A 109 -23.42 -3.84 -0.59
C THR A 109 -23.50 -5.30 -1.06
N ALA A 110 -22.44 -6.09 -0.91
CA ALA A 110 -22.43 -7.50 -1.35
C ALA A 110 -21.27 -8.29 -0.76
N GLU A 111 -21.44 -9.60 -0.62
CA GLU A 111 -20.31 -10.51 -0.42
C GLU A 111 -19.40 -10.50 -1.66
N ARG A 112 -18.07 -10.53 -1.41
CA ARG A 112 -17.10 -10.62 -2.47
C ARG A 112 -16.97 -12.08 -2.91
N THR A 113 -17.08 -12.34 -4.21
CA THR A 113 -16.69 -13.64 -4.77
C THR A 113 -15.19 -13.84 -4.52
N LEU A 114 -14.83 -14.97 -3.90
CA LEU A 114 -13.43 -15.32 -3.67
C LEU A 114 -12.75 -15.64 -4.99
N ASN A 115 -11.60 -15.05 -5.22
CA ASN A 115 -10.79 -15.35 -6.38
C ASN A 115 -10.00 -16.66 -6.16
N PRO A 116 -9.75 -17.45 -7.24
CA PRO A 116 -8.85 -18.60 -7.17
C PRO A 116 -7.44 -18.21 -6.69
N HIS A 117 -6.76 -19.14 -6.01
CA HIS A 117 -5.41 -18.91 -5.50
C HIS A 117 -4.42 -18.48 -6.59
N GLU A 118 -4.51 -19.09 -7.77
CA GLU A 118 -3.67 -18.80 -8.92
C GLU A 118 -3.87 -17.36 -9.41
N THR A 119 -5.11 -16.90 -9.48
CA THR A 119 -5.46 -15.54 -9.88
C THR A 119 -4.88 -14.51 -8.88
N VAL A 120 -5.02 -14.77 -7.59
CA VAL A 120 -4.47 -13.88 -6.55
C VAL A 120 -2.95 -13.85 -6.64
N ALA A 121 -2.29 -15.01 -6.84
CA ALA A 121 -0.84 -15.09 -6.96
C ALA A 121 -0.32 -14.31 -8.19
N GLU A 122 -1.03 -14.39 -9.31
CA GLU A 122 -0.70 -13.62 -10.52
C GLU A 122 -0.82 -12.11 -10.25
N TRP A 123 -1.91 -11.66 -9.63
CA TRP A 123 -2.12 -10.26 -9.31
C TRP A 123 -1.11 -9.73 -8.28
N VAL A 124 -0.70 -10.54 -7.30
CA VAL A 124 0.40 -10.20 -6.39
C VAL A 124 1.67 -9.85 -7.19
N GLY A 125 1.99 -10.64 -8.20
CA GLY A 125 3.13 -10.37 -9.10
C GLY A 125 2.98 -9.03 -9.85
N TYR A 126 1.80 -8.76 -10.39
CA TYR A 126 1.54 -7.50 -11.12
C TYR A 126 1.62 -6.27 -10.20
N LEU A 127 1.00 -6.33 -9.03
CA LEU A 127 1.03 -5.22 -8.08
C LEU A 127 2.44 -4.94 -7.59
N ARG A 128 3.19 -6.00 -7.26
CA ARG A 128 4.60 -5.89 -6.89
C ARG A 128 5.40 -5.14 -7.94
N GLY A 129 5.34 -5.57 -9.20
CA GLY A 129 6.04 -4.91 -10.31
C GLY A 129 5.61 -3.46 -10.54
N GLN A 130 4.37 -3.09 -10.20
CA GLN A 130 3.90 -1.70 -10.29
C GLN A 130 4.49 -0.84 -9.16
N VAL A 131 4.48 -1.32 -7.91
CA VAL A 131 5.03 -0.60 -6.75
C VAL A 131 6.55 -0.42 -6.87
N GLU A 132 7.26 -1.44 -7.35
CA GLU A 132 8.71 -1.44 -7.51
C GLU A 132 9.22 -0.30 -8.40
N ARG A 133 8.42 0.20 -9.33
CA ARG A 133 8.80 1.31 -10.23
C ARG A 133 8.95 2.66 -9.53
N PHE A 134 8.38 2.82 -8.35
CA PHE A 134 8.34 4.09 -7.62
C PHE A 134 9.32 4.17 -6.46
N LEU A 135 9.83 3.04 -5.99
CA LEU A 135 10.71 2.96 -4.83
C LEU A 135 12.16 2.68 -5.26
N SER A 136 13.11 3.08 -4.42
CA SER A 136 14.52 2.69 -4.59
C SER A 136 14.80 1.42 -3.81
N PHE A 137 15.47 0.46 -4.46
CA PHE A 137 15.90 -0.80 -3.86
C PHE A 137 17.42 -0.85 -3.61
N GLU A 138 18.04 0.33 -3.64
CA GLU A 138 19.46 0.51 -3.42
C GLU A 138 19.72 1.52 -2.29
N GLY A 139 20.92 1.44 -1.67
CA GLY A 139 21.34 2.32 -0.59
C GLY A 139 20.87 1.86 0.81
N ASP A 140 21.18 2.68 1.82
CA ASP A 140 20.98 2.34 3.24
C ASP A 140 19.50 2.27 3.66
N ASN A 141 18.64 2.93 2.91
CA ASN A 141 17.18 2.92 3.10
C ASN A 141 16.44 2.23 1.95
N ALA A 142 17.08 1.23 1.35
CA ALA A 142 16.48 0.42 0.30
C ALA A 142 15.10 -0.12 0.68
N ALA A 143 14.15 -0.02 -0.24
CA ALA A 143 12.83 -0.60 -0.10
C ALA A 143 12.89 -2.13 -0.08
N ARG A 144 11.89 -2.75 0.53
CA ARG A 144 11.67 -4.20 0.44
C ARG A 144 10.22 -4.48 0.08
N MET A 145 10.00 -5.43 -0.82
CA MET A 145 8.68 -5.96 -1.10
C MET A 145 8.44 -7.21 -0.26
N VAL A 146 7.31 -7.27 0.41
CA VAL A 146 6.90 -8.41 1.25
C VAL A 146 5.47 -8.84 0.89
N ASN A 147 5.18 -10.12 1.09
CA ASN A 147 3.85 -10.69 0.89
C ASN A 147 3.35 -11.26 2.22
N ASN A 148 2.20 -10.80 2.70
CA ASN A 148 1.69 -11.29 3.99
C ASN A 148 1.33 -12.78 3.98
N LEU A 149 1.16 -13.40 2.82
CA LEU A 149 0.94 -14.83 2.68
C LEU A 149 2.15 -15.65 3.15
N ASP A 150 3.37 -15.11 3.02
CA ASP A 150 4.61 -15.83 3.37
C ASP A 150 4.66 -16.23 4.84
N TRP A 151 4.08 -15.41 5.73
CA TRP A 151 4.04 -15.69 7.18
C TRP A 151 2.67 -16.12 7.69
N THR A 152 1.59 -15.92 6.94
CA THR A 152 0.25 -16.34 7.37
C THR A 152 -0.09 -17.75 6.91
N ALA A 153 0.38 -18.18 5.73
CA ALA A 153 0.09 -19.52 5.21
C ALA A 153 0.56 -20.67 6.12
N PRO A 154 1.73 -20.59 6.79
CA PRO A 154 2.18 -21.66 7.69
C PRO A 154 1.48 -21.68 9.06
N LEU A 155 0.68 -20.64 9.41
CA LEU A 155 0.00 -20.59 10.70
C LEU A 155 -1.22 -21.51 10.70
N SER A 156 -1.32 -22.37 11.72
CA SER A 156 -2.57 -23.05 11.99
C SER A 156 -3.63 -22.09 12.56
N ALA A 157 -4.92 -22.42 12.40
CA ALA A 157 -5.99 -21.62 13.00
C ALA A 157 -5.84 -21.48 14.52
N ILE A 158 -5.35 -22.53 15.19
CA ILE A 158 -5.12 -22.53 16.65
C ILE A 158 -3.97 -21.58 17.00
N ASP A 159 -2.85 -21.64 16.27
CA ASP A 159 -1.71 -20.75 16.51
C ASP A 159 -2.09 -19.29 16.25
N PHE A 160 -2.83 -19.02 15.17
CA PHE A 160 -3.35 -17.68 14.88
C PHE A 160 -4.20 -17.15 16.03
N LEU A 161 -5.19 -17.91 16.50
CA LEU A 161 -6.06 -17.50 17.60
C LEU A 161 -5.28 -17.31 18.91
N ARG A 162 -4.34 -18.21 19.21
CA ARG A 162 -3.56 -18.20 20.43
C ARG A 162 -2.54 -17.06 20.49
N GLU A 163 -1.81 -16.83 19.39
CA GLU A 163 -0.67 -15.90 19.39
C GLU A 163 -1.05 -14.51 18.89
N ILE A 164 -2.03 -14.40 18.01
CA ILE A 164 -2.44 -13.14 17.38
C ILE A 164 -3.84 -12.74 17.83
N GLY A 165 -4.81 -13.66 17.75
CA GLY A 165 -6.23 -13.38 18.02
C GLY A 165 -6.50 -12.83 19.42
N LYS A 166 -5.71 -13.24 20.41
CA LYS A 166 -5.80 -12.73 21.81
C LYS A 166 -5.65 -11.23 21.96
N TYR A 167 -5.02 -10.55 21.01
CA TYR A 167 -4.82 -9.09 21.02
C TYR A 167 -5.97 -8.32 20.37
N TYR A 168 -6.86 -9.00 19.64
CA TYR A 168 -7.98 -8.38 18.96
C TYR A 168 -9.21 -8.30 19.87
N ARG A 169 -9.56 -7.09 20.25
CA ARG A 169 -10.76 -6.84 21.06
C ARG A 169 -11.98 -6.70 20.14
N VAL A 170 -12.90 -7.66 20.18
CA VAL A 170 -14.13 -7.66 19.37
C VAL A 170 -14.89 -6.35 19.54
N GLY A 171 -15.05 -5.83 20.76
CA GLY A 171 -15.74 -4.56 21.00
C GLY A 171 -15.10 -3.35 20.32
N THR A 172 -13.76 -3.36 20.11
CA THR A 172 -13.08 -2.31 19.34
C THR A 172 -13.30 -2.49 17.84
N MET A 173 -13.33 -3.73 17.37
CA MET A 173 -13.57 -4.05 15.95
C MET A 173 -14.99 -3.66 15.53
N LEU A 174 -15.98 -3.97 16.35
CA LEU A 174 -17.40 -3.66 16.08
C LEU A 174 -17.71 -2.14 16.04
N LYS A 175 -16.87 -1.32 16.65
CA LYS A 175 -17.01 0.15 16.65
C LYS A 175 -16.43 0.83 15.40
N LYS A 176 -15.71 0.11 14.55
CA LYS A 176 -15.21 0.70 13.30
C LYS A 176 -16.37 1.01 12.37
N ASP A 177 -16.35 2.18 11.73
CA ASP A 177 -17.44 2.66 10.86
C ASP A 177 -17.80 1.66 9.77
N SER A 178 -16.81 1.05 9.12
CA SER A 178 -17.01 0.04 8.07
C SER A 178 -17.71 -1.23 8.58
N VAL A 179 -17.39 -1.66 9.80
CA VAL A 179 -18.01 -2.84 10.43
C VAL A 179 -19.40 -2.51 10.92
N SER A 180 -19.58 -1.37 11.61
CA SER A 180 -20.86 -0.90 12.12
C SER A 180 -21.86 -0.68 10.98
N ALA A 181 -21.44 -0.07 9.87
CA ALA A 181 -22.27 0.13 8.69
C ALA A 181 -22.79 -1.18 8.11
N ARG A 182 -21.95 -2.23 8.08
CA ARG A 182 -22.35 -3.55 7.59
C ARG A 182 -23.30 -4.27 8.55
N LEU A 183 -23.02 -4.26 9.86
CA LEU A 183 -23.89 -4.87 10.88
C LEU A 183 -25.30 -4.28 10.90
N ASN A 184 -25.44 -3.02 10.49
CA ASN A 184 -26.72 -2.32 10.42
C ASN A 184 -27.35 -2.32 9.01
N SER A 185 -26.77 -3.07 8.07
CA SER A 185 -27.32 -3.24 6.71
C SER A 185 -28.09 -4.55 6.58
N ASP A 186 -29.07 -4.60 5.64
CA ASP A 186 -29.84 -5.80 5.34
C ASP A 186 -28.99 -6.92 4.69
N ALA A 187 -27.73 -6.65 4.38
CA ALA A 187 -26.76 -7.57 3.76
C ALA A 187 -25.77 -8.16 4.78
N GLY A 188 -25.97 -7.93 6.07
CA GLY A 188 -25.10 -8.39 7.16
C GLY A 188 -25.44 -9.76 7.70
#